data_b7ea50bbf99c692dcec8189953923278
#
_entry.id   b7ea50bbf99c692dcec8189953923278
#
_cell.length_a   1.000
_cell.length_b   1.000
_cell.length_c   1.000
_cell.angle_alpha   90.00
_cell.angle_beta   90.00
_cell.angle_gamma   90.00
#
_symmetry.space_group_name_H-M   'P 1'
#
loop_
_entity.id
_entity.type
_entity.pdbx_description
1 polymer ?
#
loop_
_entity_poly.entity_id
_entity_poly.type
_entity_poly.pdbx_seq_one_letter_code
_entity_poly.pdbx_strand_id
1 'polypeptide(L)' 'MKKFKVLGSGCTKCINTAKLIEKIAKDNEIEVFVEKVTDLETIMNYGVMSTPGVVMDEKVVHSGGVPTTESIKKWFDL' A
#
# COMPACT_ATOMS: atom_id res chain seq x y z
N MET A 1 0.85 -15.60 1.79
CA MET A 1 0.11 -14.31 1.99
C MET A 1 1.06 -13.15 1.80
N LYS A 2 0.68 -12.19 0.96
CA LYS A 2 1.46 -10.98 0.76
C LYS A 2 1.15 -9.98 1.86
N LYS A 3 2.19 -9.30 2.33
CA LYS A 3 2.05 -8.28 3.37
C LYS A 3 2.30 -6.91 2.77
N PHE A 4 1.32 -6.04 2.93
CA PHE A 4 1.42 -4.65 2.48
C PHE A 4 1.35 -3.70 3.66
N LYS A 5 2.10 -2.62 3.58
CA LYS A 5 1.97 -1.52 4.52
C LYS A 5 1.63 -0.27 3.73
N VAL A 6 0.57 0.39 4.15
CA VAL A 6 0.18 1.68 3.56
C VAL A 6 0.66 2.77 4.51
N LEU A 7 1.64 3.53 4.06
CA LEU A 7 2.30 4.56 4.86
C LEU A 7 1.62 5.90 4.65
N GLY A 8 1.11 6.47 5.71
CA GLY A 8 0.49 7.79 5.63
C GLY A 8 -0.23 8.16 6.91
N SER A 9 -0.60 9.41 7.04
CA SER A 9 -1.19 9.95 8.27
C SER A 9 -2.70 9.72 8.39
N GLY A 10 -3.24 8.75 7.66
CA GLY A 10 -4.67 8.43 7.74
C GLY A 10 -5.55 9.31 6.86
N CYS A 11 -5.00 9.96 5.87
CA CYS A 11 -5.76 10.81 4.96
C CYS A 11 -6.65 9.94 4.04
N THR A 12 -7.60 10.61 3.36
CA THR A 12 -8.52 9.92 2.45
C THR A 12 -7.78 9.07 1.41
N LYS A 13 -6.71 9.60 0.84
CA LYS A 13 -5.91 8.87 -0.15
C LYS A 13 -5.27 7.62 0.42
N CYS A 14 -4.82 7.68 1.68
CA CYS A 14 -4.22 6.52 2.35
C CYS A 14 -5.26 5.43 2.58
N ILE A 15 -6.44 5.83 3.02
CA ILE A 15 -7.56 4.91 3.26
C ILE A 15 -7.98 4.27 1.93
N ASN A 16 -8.12 5.07 0.88
CA ASN A 16 -8.53 4.57 -0.43
C ASN A 16 -7.49 3.61 -1.02
N THR A 17 -6.21 3.87 -0.79
CA THR A 17 -5.14 2.98 -1.24
C THR A 17 -5.28 1.61 -0.58
N ALA A 18 -5.47 1.56 0.73
CA ALA A 18 -5.64 0.31 1.44
C ALA A 18 -6.86 -0.45 0.95
N LYS A 19 -7.98 0.25 0.78
CA LYS A 19 -9.22 -0.37 0.29
C LYS A 19 -9.06 -0.93 -1.11
N LEU A 20 -8.34 -0.22 -1.97
CA LEU A 20 -8.14 -0.65 -3.35
C LEU A 20 -7.30 -1.91 -3.42
N ILE A 21 -6.23 -1.98 -2.62
CA ILE A 21 -5.39 -3.18 -2.55
C ILE A 21 -6.24 -4.37 -2.07
N GLU A 22 -7.00 -4.18 -1.02
CA GLU A 22 -7.84 -5.24 -0.46
C GLU A 22 -8.91 -5.70 -1.46
N LYS A 23 -9.51 -4.76 -2.20
CA LYS A 23 -10.52 -5.08 -3.18
C LYS A 23 -9.96 -5.92 -4.33
N ILE A 24 -8.82 -5.52 -4.86
CA ILE A 24 -8.20 -6.26 -5.97
C ILE A 24 -7.79 -7.66 -5.52
N ALA A 25 -7.25 -7.76 -4.31
CA ALA A 25 -6.90 -9.07 -3.77
C ALA A 25 -8.12 -9.96 -3.63
N LYS A 26 -9.21 -9.41 -3.09
CA LYS A 26 -10.45 -10.17 -2.91
C LYS A 26 -11.04 -10.62 -4.25
N ASP A 27 -11.04 -9.73 -5.25
CA ASP A 27 -11.59 -10.03 -6.56
C ASP A 27 -10.81 -11.15 -7.28
N ASN A 28 -9.55 -11.33 -6.91
CA ASN A 28 -8.68 -12.34 -7.51
C ASN A 28 -8.39 -13.50 -6.55
N GLU A 29 -9.13 -13.57 -5.44
CA GLU A 29 -9.01 -14.63 -4.43
C GLU A 29 -7.59 -14.77 -3.87
N ILE A 30 -6.93 -13.62 -3.68
CA ILE A 30 -5.58 -13.55 -3.11
C ILE A 30 -5.67 -13.12 -1.66
N GLU A 31 -5.00 -13.85 -0.77
CA GLU A 31 -4.92 -13.45 0.62
C GLU A 31 -3.85 -12.39 0.79
N VAL A 32 -4.21 -11.29 1.45
CA VAL A 32 -3.28 -10.22 1.77
C VAL A 32 -3.49 -9.76 3.20
N PHE A 33 -2.42 -9.22 3.76
CA PHE A 33 -2.48 -8.51 5.01
C PHE A 33 -2.09 -7.06 4.73
N VAL A 34 -2.99 -6.13 5.01
CA VAL A 34 -2.73 -4.70 4.78
C VAL A 34 -2.71 -3.99 6.12
N GLU A 35 -1.56 -3.44 6.43
CA GLU A 35 -1.36 -2.67 7.66
C GLU A 35 -1.26 -1.20 7.33
N LYS A 36 -1.96 -0.36 8.09
CA LYS A 36 -1.86 1.09 7.95
C LYS A 36 -0.80 1.59 8.92
N VAL A 37 0.22 2.25 8.40
CA VAL A 37 1.31 2.78 9.21
C VAL A 37 1.20 4.30 9.21
N THR A 38 0.91 4.86 10.38
CA THR A 38 0.71 6.30 10.53
C THR A 38 1.86 6.99 11.26
N ASP A 39 2.81 6.22 11.78
CA ASP A 39 3.95 6.75 12.50
C ASP A 39 4.94 7.44 11.54
N LEU A 40 5.10 8.73 11.70
CA LEU A 40 5.93 9.53 10.81
C LEU A 40 7.38 9.04 10.76
N GLU A 41 7.93 8.65 11.90
CA GLU A 41 9.30 8.17 11.96
C GLU A 41 9.48 6.89 11.13
N THR A 42 8.54 5.96 11.25
CA THR A 42 8.56 4.73 10.47
C THR A 42 8.46 5.02 8.98
N ILE A 43 7.57 5.94 8.60
CA ILE A 43 7.39 6.35 7.20
C ILE A 43 8.70 6.91 6.66
N MET A 44 9.37 7.76 7.42
CA MET A 44 10.66 8.35 7.02
C MET A 44 11.75 7.28 6.90
N ASN A 45 11.73 6.29 7.78
CA ASN A 45 12.72 5.21 7.74
C ASN A 45 12.62 4.38 6.47
N TYR A 46 11.45 4.30 5.85
CA TYR A 46 11.29 3.64 4.56
C TYR A 46 11.73 4.55 3.39
N GLY A 47 12.06 5.81 3.67
CA GLY A 47 12.47 6.75 2.64
C GLY A 47 11.31 7.32 1.83
N VAL A 48 10.09 7.19 2.33
CA VAL A 48 8.90 7.71 1.64
C VAL A 48 8.73 9.18 2.00
N MET A 49 8.79 10.03 1.00
CA MET A 49 8.65 11.47 1.18
C MET A 49 7.28 12.00 0.77
N SER A 50 6.51 11.21 0.05
CA SER A 50 5.15 11.58 -0.38
C SER A 50 4.21 10.45 0.00
N THR A 51 3.10 10.79 0.65
CA THR A 51 2.11 9.79 1.06
C THR A 51 0.88 9.84 0.14
N PRO A 52 0.18 8.73 -0.03
CA PRO A 52 0.46 7.43 0.58
C PRO A 52 1.66 6.72 -0.07
N GLY A 53 2.40 6.01 0.75
CA GLY A 53 3.42 5.10 0.26
C GLY A 53 2.93 3.66 0.44
N VAL A 54 3.41 2.76 -0.38
CA VAL A 54 3.06 1.33 -0.26
C VAL A 54 4.33 0.52 -0.15
N VAL A 55 4.37 -0.33 0.85
CA VAL A 55 5.48 -1.27 1.08
C VAL A 55 4.94 -2.68 0.90
N MET A 56 5.59 -3.47 0.09
CA MET A 56 5.25 -4.87 -0.10
C MET A 56 6.45 -5.73 0.29
N ASP A 57 6.26 -6.60 1.29
CA ASP A 57 7.31 -7.50 1.77
C ASP A 57 8.63 -6.74 2.04
N GLU A 58 8.54 -5.65 2.79
CA GLU A 58 9.65 -4.80 3.24
C GLU A 58 10.28 -3.93 2.14
N LYS A 59 9.70 -3.88 0.94
CA LYS A 59 10.20 -3.04 -0.14
C LYS A 59 9.16 -1.98 -0.52
N VAL A 60 9.60 -0.75 -0.66
CA VAL A 60 8.73 0.32 -1.13
C VAL A 60 8.44 0.12 -2.60
N VAL A 61 7.16 -0.07 -2.95
CA VAL A 61 6.75 -0.28 -4.34
C VAL A 61 6.00 0.91 -4.92
N HIS A 62 5.63 1.88 -4.08
CA HIS A 62 4.90 3.06 -4.53
C HIS A 62 5.06 4.19 -3.53
N SER A 63 5.10 5.43 -4.01
CA SER A 63 5.05 6.60 -3.15
C SER A 63 4.34 7.74 -3.88
N GLY A 64 3.50 8.46 -3.12
CA GLY A 64 2.76 9.60 -3.64
C GLY A 64 1.52 9.22 -4.42
N GLY A 65 0.35 9.71 -3.99
CA GLY A 65 -0.92 9.49 -4.67
C GLY A 65 -1.45 8.06 -4.54
N VAL A 66 -2.71 7.90 -4.92
CA VAL A 66 -3.35 6.58 -4.92
C VAL A 66 -2.81 5.78 -6.11
N PRO A 67 -2.30 4.57 -5.90
CA PRO A 67 -1.78 3.78 -7.02
C PRO A 67 -2.89 3.37 -7.97
N THR A 68 -2.53 3.09 -9.21
CA THR A 68 -3.50 2.63 -10.20
C THR A 68 -3.81 1.15 -10.00
N THR A 69 -4.97 0.73 -10.49
CA THR A 69 -5.34 -0.68 -10.48
C THR A 69 -4.28 -1.53 -11.19
N GLU A 70 -3.74 -1.03 -12.30
CA GLU A 70 -2.71 -1.74 -13.04
C GLU A 70 -1.44 -1.96 -12.24
N SER A 71 -1.00 -0.93 -11.49
CA SER A 71 0.17 -1.06 -10.63
C SER A 71 -0.04 -2.12 -9.57
N ILE A 72 -1.22 -2.09 -8.93
CA ILE A 72 -1.53 -3.05 -7.88
C ILE A 72 -1.56 -4.47 -8.44
N LYS A 73 -2.14 -4.66 -9.62
CA LYS A 73 -2.16 -5.97 -10.26
C LYS A 73 -0.75 -6.50 -10.51
N LYS A 74 0.19 -5.63 -10.89
CA LYS A 74 1.58 -6.05 -11.09
C LYS A 74 2.20 -6.53 -9.78
N TRP A 75 1.85 -5.91 -8.66
CA TRP A 75 2.36 -6.36 -7.35
C TRP A 75 1.86 -7.75 -7.00
N PHE A 76 0.73 -8.17 -7.53
CA PHE A 76 0.16 -9.51 -7.33
C PHE A 76 0.55 -10.47 -8.45
N ASP A 77 1.36 -10.05 -9.40
CA ASP A 77 1.75 -10.85 -10.57
C ASP A 77 0.55 -11.23 -11.45
N LEU A 78 -0.36 -10.31 -11.60
CA LEU A 78 -1.56 -10.52 -12.42
C LEU A 78 -1.41 -9.95 -13.83
#